data_7ce5f283ae5fdc472994870ec1d3f840
#
_entry.id   7ce5f283ae5fdc472994870ec1d3f840
#
_cell.length_a   1.000
_cell.length_b   1.000
_cell.length_c   1.000
_cell.angle_alpha   90.00
_cell.angle_beta   90.00
_cell.angle_gamma   90.00
#
_symmetry.space_group_name_H-M   'P 1'
#
loop_
_entity.id
_entity.type
_entity.pdbx_description
1 polymer ?
#
loop_
_entity_poly.entity_id
_entity_poly.type
_entity_poly.pdbx_seq_one_letter_code
_entity_poly.pdbx_strand_id
1 'polypeptide(L)'
;MRGRPKIVLARTYEEAWDLYTRHKENTLGVISDCRFPRDGKTDEMAGYKLLSAIRAEDEFVPLIMESTEADKSGWAEKCGAHFIDKNSKKIGVDLRRLVRRHFGFGDFVFLDPNTMEEVARIKNLK
;
A
#
# COMPACT_ATOMS: atom_id res chain seq x y z
N MET A 1 19.44 -5.08 -12.38
CA MET A 1 19.32 -4.25 -11.17
C MET A 1 19.13 -5.07 -9.93
N ARG A 2 19.89 -4.78 -8.93
CA ARG A 2 19.85 -5.55 -7.72
C ARG A 2 19.36 -4.72 -6.62
N GLY A 3 18.38 -4.30 -6.43
CA GLY A 3 17.90 -3.54 -5.31
C GLY A 3 16.89 -4.32 -4.53
N ARG A 4 16.73 -3.96 -3.27
CA ARG A 4 15.58 -4.36 -2.52
C ARG A 4 14.42 -3.50 -2.92
N PRO A 5 13.21 -4.02 -2.83
CA PRO A 5 12.05 -3.17 -3.02
C PRO A 5 12.04 -2.08 -1.94
N LYS A 6 11.61 -0.90 -2.33
CA LYS A 6 11.58 0.26 -1.45
C LYS A 6 10.13 0.65 -1.24
N ILE A 7 9.79 0.99 -0.01
CA ILE A 7 8.46 1.45 0.33
C ILE A 7 8.52 2.95 0.53
N VAL A 8 7.77 3.68 -0.27
CA VAL A 8 7.67 5.13 -0.16
C VAL A 8 6.34 5.43 0.51
N LEU A 9 6.39 6.18 1.59
CA LEU A 9 5.22 6.45 2.41
C LEU A 9 4.52 7.73 2.00
N ALA A 10 3.19 7.69 2.00
CA ALA A 10 2.36 8.85 1.75
C ALA A 10 1.35 8.98 2.87
N ARG A 11 1.01 10.19 3.26
CA ARG A 11 0.07 10.45 4.35
C ARG A 11 -1.27 11.00 3.91
N THR A 12 -1.36 11.44 2.66
CA THR A 12 -2.61 11.96 2.12
C THR A 12 -2.86 11.36 0.75
N TYR A 13 -4.10 11.46 0.30
CA TYR A 13 -4.49 11.00 -1.02
C TYR A 13 -3.64 11.68 -2.10
N GLU A 14 -3.48 13.00 -2.00
CA GLU A 14 -2.77 13.78 -3.00
C GLU A 14 -1.30 13.38 -3.07
N GLU A 15 -0.68 13.19 -1.91
CA GLU A 15 0.72 12.75 -1.88
C GLU A 15 0.86 11.35 -2.47
N ALA A 16 -0.05 10.45 -2.12
CA ALA A 16 -0.01 9.09 -2.63
C ALA A 16 -0.18 9.05 -4.15
N TRP A 17 -1.12 9.82 -4.66
CA TRP A 17 -1.37 9.86 -6.09
C TRP A 17 -0.19 10.46 -6.84
N ASP A 18 0.42 11.51 -6.29
CA ASP A 18 1.61 12.11 -6.88
C ASP A 18 2.78 11.11 -6.92
N LEU A 19 3.00 10.40 -5.82
CA LEU A 19 4.06 9.40 -5.77
C LEU A 19 3.81 8.27 -6.77
N TYR A 20 2.56 7.81 -6.85
CA TYR A 20 2.23 6.76 -7.80
C TYR A 20 2.46 7.21 -9.24
N THR A 21 2.00 8.41 -9.60
CA THR A 21 2.13 8.88 -10.98
C THR A 21 3.59 9.08 -11.38
N ARG A 22 4.44 9.49 -10.43
CA ARG A 22 5.86 9.67 -10.70
C ARG A 22 6.62 8.34 -10.81
N HIS A 23 6.17 7.31 -10.11
CA HIS A 23 6.90 6.05 -10.01
C HIS A 23 6.16 4.84 -10.56
N LYS A 24 5.05 5.04 -11.26
CA LYS A 24 4.20 3.91 -11.64
C LYS A 24 4.90 2.84 -12.47
N GLU A 25 5.86 3.22 -13.28
CA GLU A 25 6.59 2.26 -14.09
C GLU A 25 7.47 1.33 -13.26
N ASN A 26 7.82 1.77 -12.06
CA ASN A 26 8.66 1.01 -11.15
C ASN A 26 7.89 0.54 -9.90
N THR A 27 6.60 0.74 -9.87
CA THR A 27 5.78 0.36 -8.72
C THR A 27 5.46 -1.11 -8.78
N LEU A 28 5.90 -1.84 -7.76
CA LEU A 28 5.67 -3.28 -7.66
C LEU A 28 4.34 -3.61 -7.01
N GLY A 29 3.77 -2.67 -6.29
CA GLY A 29 2.50 -2.85 -5.62
C GLY A 29 2.17 -1.65 -4.75
N VAL A 30 0.94 -1.60 -4.26
CA VAL A 30 0.47 -0.50 -3.43
C VAL A 30 -0.24 -1.06 -2.21
N ILE A 31 0.09 -0.53 -1.04
CA ILE A 31 -0.56 -0.89 0.21
C ILE A 31 -1.20 0.37 0.76
N SER A 32 -2.49 0.33 1.01
CA SER A 32 -3.23 1.51 1.43
C SER A 32 -4.11 1.24 2.64
N ASP A 33 -4.12 2.19 3.56
CA ASP A 33 -5.18 2.23 4.58
C ASP A 33 -6.49 2.57 3.88
N CYS A 34 -7.59 2.37 4.57
CA CYS A 34 -8.91 2.71 4.04
C CYS A 34 -9.24 4.18 4.27
N ARG A 35 -8.81 4.73 5.41
CA ARG A 35 -9.16 6.09 5.83
C ARG A 35 -7.92 6.96 6.00
N PHE A 36 -7.88 8.10 5.32
CA PHE A 36 -6.82 9.09 5.48
C PHE A 36 -7.24 10.41 4.85
N PRO A 37 -6.46 11.49 5.05
CA PRO A 37 -6.84 12.81 4.52
C PRO A 37 -6.89 12.86 3.00
N ARG A 38 -7.93 13.53 2.50
CA ARG A 38 -8.13 13.83 1.11
C ARG A 38 -8.78 15.22 1.04
N ASP A 39 -8.20 16.12 0.26
CA ASP A 39 -8.63 17.52 0.18
C ASP A 39 -8.66 18.19 1.56
N GLY A 40 -7.67 17.87 2.40
CA GLY A 40 -7.54 18.48 3.71
C GLY A 40 -8.46 17.94 4.78
N LYS A 41 -9.28 16.91 4.47
CA LYS A 41 -10.23 16.33 5.42
C LYS A 41 -10.09 14.81 5.42
N THR A 42 -10.32 14.21 6.56
CA THR A 42 -10.33 12.73 6.65
C THR A 42 -11.46 12.19 5.77
N ASP A 43 -11.11 11.30 4.87
CA ASP A 43 -12.07 10.62 4.00
C ASP A 43 -12.09 9.14 4.39
N GLU A 44 -13.25 8.66 4.81
CA GLU A 44 -13.40 7.27 5.26
C GLU A 44 -13.14 6.26 4.15
N MET A 45 -13.24 6.67 2.91
CA MET A 45 -13.08 5.81 1.75
C MET A 45 -11.92 6.22 0.86
N ALA A 46 -10.97 6.98 1.41
CA ALA A 46 -9.81 7.46 0.64
C ALA A 46 -9.03 6.32 0.00
N GLY A 47 -8.82 5.24 0.74
CA GLY A 47 -8.09 4.07 0.23
C GLY A 47 -8.78 3.42 -0.96
N TYR A 48 -10.09 3.23 -0.85
CA TYR A 48 -10.86 2.68 -1.96
C TYR A 48 -10.77 3.58 -3.20
N LYS A 49 -10.88 4.89 -2.99
CA LYS A 49 -10.80 5.85 -4.09
C LYS A 49 -9.42 5.83 -4.74
N LEU A 50 -8.37 5.78 -3.91
CA LEU A 50 -7.00 5.71 -4.41
C LEU A 50 -6.75 4.42 -5.18
N LEU A 51 -7.07 3.29 -4.59
CA LEU A 51 -6.81 2.00 -5.21
C LEU A 51 -7.65 1.81 -6.48
N SER A 52 -8.88 2.32 -6.49
CA SER A 52 -9.72 2.28 -7.69
C SER A 52 -9.12 3.11 -8.81
N ALA A 53 -8.59 4.30 -8.49
CA ALA A 53 -7.96 5.15 -9.49
C ALA A 53 -6.71 4.48 -10.06
N ILE A 54 -5.92 3.83 -9.21
CA ILE A 54 -4.73 3.10 -9.66
C ILE A 54 -5.13 1.91 -10.53
N ARG A 55 -6.15 1.17 -10.10
CA ARG A 55 -6.62 0.01 -10.87
C ARG A 55 -7.15 0.40 -12.23
N ALA A 56 -7.71 1.60 -12.37
CA ALA A 56 -8.17 2.08 -13.65
C ALA A 56 -7.02 2.32 -14.62
N GLU A 57 -5.82 2.59 -14.11
CA GLU A 57 -4.64 2.80 -14.94
C GLU A 57 -3.82 1.52 -15.15
N ASP A 58 -3.86 0.61 -14.17
CA ASP A 58 -3.08 -0.62 -14.24
C ASP A 58 -3.92 -1.76 -13.65
N GLU A 59 -4.40 -2.64 -14.50
CA GLU A 59 -5.26 -3.73 -14.05
C GLU A 59 -4.50 -4.88 -13.39
N PHE A 60 -3.16 -4.87 -13.45
CA PHE A 60 -2.36 -5.99 -12.95
C PHE A 60 -1.53 -5.67 -11.71
N VAL A 61 -1.34 -4.41 -11.36
CA VAL A 61 -0.51 -4.08 -10.19
C VAL A 61 -1.15 -4.67 -8.92
N PRO A 62 -0.36 -5.36 -8.07
CA PRO A 62 -0.89 -5.88 -6.81
C PRO A 62 -1.29 -4.75 -5.86
N LEU A 63 -2.49 -4.84 -5.32
CA LEU A 63 -3.02 -3.85 -4.39
C LEU A 63 -3.41 -4.54 -3.09
N ILE A 64 -3.11 -3.89 -1.97
CA ILE A 64 -3.47 -4.37 -0.63
C ILE A 64 -4.15 -3.24 0.11
N MET A 65 -5.31 -3.52 0.68
CA MET A 65 -6.03 -2.57 1.52
C MET A 65 -5.99 -3.05 2.96
N GLU A 66 -5.68 -2.15 3.88
CA GLU A 66 -5.66 -2.44 5.31
C GLU A 66 -6.73 -1.64 6.02
N SER A 67 -7.40 -2.23 6.98
CA SER A 67 -8.38 -1.52 7.79
C SER A 67 -8.59 -2.22 9.12
N THR A 68 -8.97 -1.44 10.14
CA THR A 68 -9.42 -2.00 11.41
C THR A 68 -10.89 -2.42 11.33
N GLU A 69 -11.58 -2.06 10.25
CA GLU A 69 -12.99 -2.39 10.04
C GLU A 69 -13.12 -3.55 9.05
N ALA A 70 -13.46 -4.72 9.55
CA ALA A 70 -13.52 -5.94 8.73
C ALA A 70 -14.55 -5.83 7.58
N ASP A 71 -15.58 -5.00 7.74
CA ASP A 71 -16.58 -4.82 6.70
C ASP A 71 -16.04 -4.12 5.45
N LYS A 72 -14.85 -3.52 5.55
CA LYS A 72 -14.22 -2.90 4.38
C LYS A 72 -13.66 -3.91 3.40
N SER A 73 -13.62 -5.20 3.75
CA SER A 73 -13.11 -6.24 2.84
C SER A 73 -13.86 -6.26 1.50
N GLY A 74 -15.17 -5.97 1.52
CA GLY A 74 -15.94 -5.91 0.29
C GLY A 74 -15.50 -4.79 -0.64
N TRP A 75 -15.04 -3.68 -0.08
CA TRP A 75 -14.53 -2.57 -0.89
C TRP A 75 -13.18 -2.92 -1.51
N ALA A 76 -12.33 -3.64 -0.76
CA ALA A 76 -11.08 -4.13 -1.32
C ALA A 76 -11.34 -5.04 -2.51
N GLU A 77 -12.31 -5.94 -2.38
CA GLU A 77 -12.66 -6.83 -3.48
C GLU A 77 -13.10 -6.06 -4.73
N LYS A 78 -13.88 -5.00 -4.54
CA LYS A 78 -14.39 -4.21 -5.67
C LYS A 78 -13.28 -3.56 -6.50
N CYS A 79 -12.15 -3.23 -5.90
CA CYS A 79 -11.04 -2.66 -6.65
C CYS A 79 -9.93 -3.67 -6.93
N GLY A 80 -10.20 -4.95 -6.66
CA GLY A 80 -9.22 -5.99 -6.94
C GLY A 80 -8.03 -5.97 -5.99
N ALA A 81 -8.23 -5.54 -4.76
CA ALA A 81 -7.18 -5.50 -3.75
C ALA A 81 -7.35 -6.65 -2.76
N HIS A 82 -6.23 -7.08 -2.19
CA HIS A 82 -6.26 -8.01 -1.07
C HIS A 82 -6.53 -7.23 0.20
N PHE A 83 -7.28 -7.81 1.12
CA PHE A 83 -7.63 -7.14 2.36
C PHE A 83 -6.83 -7.69 3.53
N ILE A 84 -6.33 -6.79 4.38
CA ILE A 84 -5.69 -7.16 5.64
C ILE A 84 -6.40 -6.48 6.78
N ASP A 85 -6.81 -7.28 7.78
CA ASP A 85 -7.44 -6.77 8.99
C ASP A 85 -6.33 -6.30 9.95
N LYS A 86 -6.30 -5.02 10.25
CA LYS A 86 -5.30 -4.44 11.16
C LYS A 86 -5.45 -4.89 12.60
N ASN A 87 -6.60 -5.45 12.95
CA ASN A 87 -6.82 -5.98 14.29
C ASN A 87 -6.25 -7.38 14.46
N SER A 88 -5.80 -8.00 13.38
CA SER A 88 -5.17 -9.31 13.43
C SER A 88 -3.87 -9.23 14.23
N LYS A 89 -3.67 -10.17 15.15
CA LYS A 89 -2.41 -10.26 15.89
C LYS A 89 -1.25 -10.66 15.00
N LYS A 90 -1.55 -11.10 13.78
CA LYS A 90 -0.55 -11.55 12.83
C LYS A 90 -0.39 -10.60 11.66
N ILE A 91 -0.71 -9.31 11.87
CA ILE A 91 -0.70 -8.36 10.76
C ILE A 91 0.66 -8.29 10.06
N GLY A 92 1.74 -8.30 10.83
CA GLY A 92 3.09 -8.29 10.25
C GLY A 92 3.38 -9.53 9.41
N VAL A 93 2.97 -10.69 9.92
CA VAL A 93 3.16 -11.95 9.20
C VAL A 93 2.29 -11.99 7.94
N ASP A 94 1.04 -11.57 8.06
CA ASP A 94 0.11 -11.57 6.93
C ASP A 94 0.59 -10.62 5.84
N LEU A 95 1.03 -9.42 6.22
CA LEU A 95 1.53 -8.45 5.26
C LEU A 95 2.77 -8.97 4.55
N ARG A 96 3.72 -9.52 5.31
CA ARG A 96 4.93 -10.09 4.71
C ARG A 96 4.61 -11.21 3.75
N ARG A 97 3.65 -12.07 4.11
CA ARG A 97 3.25 -13.18 3.26
C ARG A 97 2.66 -12.69 1.94
N LEU A 98 1.80 -11.66 1.99
CA LEU A 98 1.22 -11.11 0.79
C LEU A 98 2.25 -10.42 -0.07
N VAL A 99 3.17 -9.67 0.54
CA VAL A 99 4.23 -9.00 -0.20
C VAL A 99 5.12 -10.04 -0.88
N ARG A 100 5.49 -11.09 -0.17
CA ARG A 100 6.32 -12.16 -0.74
C ARG A 100 5.60 -12.86 -1.90
N ARG A 101 4.32 -13.16 -1.69
CA ARG A 101 3.54 -13.91 -2.69
C ARG A 101 3.30 -13.09 -3.96
N HIS A 102 2.95 -11.83 -3.82
CA HIS A 102 2.52 -11.02 -4.96
C HIS A 102 3.59 -10.10 -5.52
N PHE A 103 4.54 -9.68 -4.68
CA PHE A 103 5.60 -8.78 -5.11
C PHE A 103 6.93 -9.50 -5.30
N GLY A 104 7.05 -10.71 -4.75
CA GLY A 104 8.26 -11.52 -4.90
C GLY A 104 9.38 -11.19 -3.93
N PHE A 105 9.14 -10.33 -2.94
CA PHE A 105 10.17 -9.92 -2.00
C PHE A 105 9.72 -10.10 -0.56
N GLY A 106 10.65 -10.55 0.30
CA GLY A 106 10.38 -10.68 1.73
C GLY A 106 11.13 -9.66 2.59
N ASP A 107 11.89 -8.79 1.96
CA ASP A 107 12.67 -7.75 2.64
C ASP A 107 12.49 -6.44 1.89
N PHE A 108 12.25 -5.36 2.61
CA PHE A 108 12.03 -4.06 1.99
C PHE A 108 12.41 -2.95 2.95
N VAL A 109 12.59 -1.75 2.41
CA VAL A 109 12.97 -0.57 3.19
C VAL A 109 11.92 0.51 3.03
N PHE A 110 11.76 1.32 4.07
CA PHE A 110 10.88 2.48 4.05
C PHE A 110 11.71 3.72 3.72
N LEU A 111 11.23 4.52 2.79
CA LEU A 111 11.90 5.76 2.39
C LEU A 111 11.08 6.96 2.77
N ASP A 112 11.79 8.04 3.12
CA ASP A 112 11.16 9.35 3.27
C ASP A 112 10.76 9.82 1.87
N PRO A 113 9.49 10.18 1.64
CA PRO A 113 9.04 10.53 0.29
C PRO A 113 9.65 11.81 -0.27
N ASN A 114 10.17 12.69 0.59
CA ASN A 114 10.76 13.95 0.14
C ASN A 114 12.24 13.83 -0.17
N THR A 115 12.99 13.08 0.65
CA THR A 115 14.44 12.94 0.48
C THR A 115 14.84 11.62 -0.17
N MET A 116 13.94 10.65 -0.18
CA MET A 116 14.21 9.29 -0.66
C MET A 116 15.28 8.58 0.15
N GLU A 117 15.51 9.02 1.38
CA GLU A 117 16.45 8.37 2.27
C GLU A 117 15.76 7.25 3.05
N GLU A 118 16.52 6.21 3.35
CA GLU A 118 16.01 5.07 4.11
C GLU A 118 15.74 5.49 5.55
N VAL A 119 14.48 5.35 6.00
CA VAL A 119 14.11 5.66 7.38
C VAL A 119 13.90 4.42 8.22
N ALA A 120 13.60 3.29 7.59
CA ALA A 120 13.39 2.04 8.31
C ALA A 120 13.55 0.87 7.36
N ARG A 121 13.83 -0.29 7.92
CA ARG A 121 13.95 -1.52 7.14
C ARG A 121 13.20 -2.63 7.84
N ILE A 122 12.42 -3.38 7.08
CA ILE A 122 11.70 -4.52 7.62
C ILE A 122 12.32 -5.80 7.10
N LYS A 123 12.79 -6.62 8.02
CA LYS A 123 13.38 -7.92 7.71
C LYS A 123 12.75 -8.96 8.61
N ASN A 124 12.54 -10.13 8.07
CA ASN A 124 12.16 -11.30 8.89
C ASN A 124 11.01 -11.03 9.85
N LEU A 125 9.98 -10.39 9.35
CA LEU A 125 8.77 -10.22 10.13
C LEU A 125 8.18 -11.59 10.45
N LYS A 126 7.87 -11.78 11.72
CA LYS A 126 7.35 -13.07 12.16
C LYS A 126 5.97 -12.95 12.72
#